data_897b8577618b63da5e7cf9b625ad0920
#
_entry.id   897b8577618b63da5e7cf9b625ad0920
#
_cell.length_a   1.000
_cell.length_b   1.000
_cell.length_c   1.000
_cell.angle_alpha   90.00
_cell.angle_beta   90.00
_cell.angle_gamma   90.00
#
_symmetry.space_group_name_H-M   'P 1'
#
loop_
_entity.id
_entity.type
_entity.pdbx_description
1 polymer ?
#
loop_
_entity_poly.entity_id
_entity_poly.type
_entity_poly.pdbx_seq_one_letter_code
_entity_poly.pdbx_strand_id
1 'polypeptide(L)'
;MKSSGAGLGILMHTLLMLSGAQAAELPITHLTVMGSLGGTAQYRDIEEPFWSKQLAADSGGRITADVTSFDRTGLKSIEALQMARLGVINFLTVPLSQVSSEDPEANAPDLPGLNPTIEAIKANLAAYRPILVDLYRSRYRVETLAILSYPAQVLFCKERFVHLSDLAGRKIRVSSGSQVGFAAALGAQGIVLPFADTRAALSNGAVDCAITGTLTGNAIGLPDLTHNVHTLAINWGIQIVVANRATWLALDPDVRAFLTRELADLERRAWAQTEAATTEGLACNTGRGDCPNGTKGKMVLVESTPADRVLLDKILRTVVLPKWAGRCGEECAVDWNRTIGMQMGLTAEAVAP
;
A
#
# COMPACT_ATOMS: atom_id res chain seq x y z
N MET A 1 17.71 39.08 87.07
CA MET A 1 16.52 39.60 86.34
C MET A 1 16.75 39.23 84.89
N LYS A 2 15.95 38.30 84.35
CA LYS A 2 16.10 37.72 83.01
C LYS A 2 15.00 38.30 82.11
N SER A 3 15.42 38.91 81.00
CA SER A 3 14.48 39.33 79.94
C SER A 3 14.52 38.33 78.80
N SER A 4 13.34 37.73 78.53
CA SER A 4 13.18 36.83 77.38
C SER A 4 12.71 37.62 76.18
N GLY A 5 13.48 37.55 75.08
CA GLY A 5 13.10 38.04 73.77
C GLY A 5 12.47 36.93 72.92
N ALA A 6 11.24 37.10 72.53
CA ALA A 6 10.54 36.22 71.60
C ALA A 6 10.83 36.64 70.14
N GLY A 7 11.49 35.78 69.40
CA GLY A 7 11.73 35.97 67.96
C GLY A 7 10.55 35.40 67.14
N LEU A 8 9.93 36.27 66.37
CA LEU A 8 8.81 35.98 65.48
C LEU A 8 9.38 35.52 64.11
N GLY A 9 9.35 34.21 63.86
CA GLY A 9 9.74 33.63 62.59
C GLY A 9 8.62 33.77 61.56
N ILE A 10 8.87 34.57 60.51
CA ILE A 10 7.99 34.67 59.35
C ILE A 10 8.29 33.49 58.41
N LEU A 11 7.38 32.52 58.35
CA LEU A 11 7.43 31.47 57.32
C LEU A 11 6.92 32.05 56.01
N MET A 12 7.81 32.26 55.08
CA MET A 12 7.53 32.68 53.72
C MET A 12 7.15 31.42 52.89
N HIS A 13 5.84 31.20 52.67
CA HIS A 13 5.36 30.15 51.80
C HIS A 13 5.55 30.60 50.35
N THR A 14 6.53 30.02 49.67
CA THR A 14 6.73 30.16 48.22
C THR A 14 5.72 29.28 47.51
N LEU A 15 4.66 29.93 47.00
CA LEU A 15 3.67 29.26 46.12
C LEU A 15 4.36 29.03 44.76
N LEU A 16 4.81 27.79 44.48
CA LEU A 16 5.20 27.39 43.12
C LEU A 16 3.94 27.35 42.25
N MET A 17 3.74 28.39 41.46
CA MET A 17 2.81 28.36 40.33
C MET A 17 3.34 27.37 39.30
N LEU A 18 2.82 26.16 39.30
CA LEU A 18 2.94 25.24 38.14
C LEU A 18 2.11 25.87 37.01
N SER A 19 2.77 26.64 36.15
CA SER A 19 2.20 27.01 34.85
C SER A 19 2.08 25.73 34.03
N GLY A 20 0.94 25.06 34.12
CA GLY A 20 0.56 24.03 33.16
C GLY A 20 0.57 24.68 31.78
N ALA A 21 1.52 24.34 30.92
CA ALA A 21 1.45 24.68 29.51
C ALA A 21 0.16 24.02 28.98
N GLN A 22 -0.89 24.81 28.83
CA GLN A 22 -2.10 24.38 28.19
C GLN A 22 -1.72 24.10 26.75
N ALA A 23 -1.77 22.82 26.31
CA ALA A 23 -1.57 22.47 24.92
C ALA A 23 -2.53 23.35 24.10
N ALA A 24 -1.98 24.13 23.16
CA ALA A 24 -2.81 24.98 22.32
C ALA A 24 -3.82 24.10 21.60
N GLU A 25 -5.10 24.48 21.64
CA GLU A 25 -6.14 23.79 20.90
C GLU A 25 -5.83 23.84 19.41
N LEU A 26 -5.91 22.67 18.73
CA LEU A 26 -5.74 22.61 17.28
C LEU A 26 -6.75 23.52 16.57
N PRO A 27 -6.37 24.23 15.51
CA PRO A 27 -7.31 24.97 14.66
C PRO A 27 -8.37 24.04 14.05
N ILE A 28 -9.61 24.53 13.91
CA ILE A 28 -10.66 23.79 13.20
C ILE A 28 -10.23 23.63 11.75
N THR A 29 -10.12 22.38 11.30
CA THR A 29 -9.64 22.04 9.97
C THR A 29 -10.53 20.97 9.36
N HIS A 30 -11.00 21.19 8.12
CA HIS A 30 -11.75 20.21 7.35
C HIS A 30 -10.95 19.77 6.12
N LEU A 31 -10.85 18.45 5.92
CA LEU A 31 -10.06 17.84 4.84
C LEU A 31 -11.00 17.18 3.84
N THR A 32 -10.64 17.23 2.54
CA THR A 32 -11.28 16.44 1.49
C THR A 32 -10.27 15.42 0.98
N VAL A 33 -10.63 14.14 1.06
CA VAL A 33 -9.74 13.01 0.83
C VAL A 33 -10.31 12.11 -0.26
N MET A 34 -9.49 11.79 -1.23
CA MET A 34 -9.72 10.67 -2.14
C MET A 34 -8.94 9.47 -1.60
N GLY A 35 -9.62 8.55 -0.95
CA GLY A 35 -9.04 7.34 -0.37
C GLY A 35 -8.81 6.26 -1.42
N SER A 36 -8.31 5.11 -1.00
CA SER A 36 -7.94 3.98 -1.84
C SER A 36 -9.16 3.25 -2.47
N LEU A 37 -8.98 2.00 -2.84
CA LEU A 37 -9.98 1.17 -3.51
C LEU A 37 -11.05 0.70 -2.51
N GLY A 38 -12.30 1.17 -2.66
CA GLY A 38 -13.41 0.94 -1.74
C GLY A 38 -13.80 -0.52 -1.56
N GLY A 39 -13.55 -1.37 -2.58
CA GLY A 39 -13.80 -2.81 -2.51
C GLY A 39 -12.81 -3.61 -1.67
N THR A 40 -11.77 -2.98 -1.10
CA THR A 40 -10.76 -3.67 -0.29
C THR A 40 -11.06 -3.62 1.21
N ALA A 41 -10.71 -4.68 1.95
CA ALA A 41 -10.81 -4.69 3.41
C ALA A 41 -9.97 -3.57 4.04
N GLN A 42 -8.79 -3.30 3.50
CA GLN A 42 -7.91 -2.25 3.98
C GLN A 42 -8.58 -0.86 3.94
N TYR A 43 -9.28 -0.53 2.85
CA TYR A 43 -10.02 0.73 2.78
C TYR A 43 -11.15 0.77 3.82
N ARG A 44 -12.03 -0.24 3.82
CA ARG A 44 -13.22 -0.26 4.68
C ARG A 44 -12.91 -0.32 6.18
N ASP A 45 -11.89 -1.10 6.55
CA ASP A 45 -11.63 -1.43 7.94
C ASP A 45 -10.52 -0.57 8.58
N ILE A 46 -9.69 0.10 7.78
CA ILE A 46 -8.55 0.89 8.24
C ILE A 46 -8.62 2.34 7.75
N GLU A 47 -8.64 2.55 6.41
CA GLU A 47 -8.45 3.89 5.84
C GLU A 47 -9.69 4.78 5.97
N GLU A 48 -10.86 4.29 5.55
CA GLU A 48 -12.11 5.04 5.64
C GLU A 48 -12.47 5.40 7.08
N PRO A 49 -12.44 4.48 8.07
CA PRO A 49 -12.67 4.83 9.47
C PRO A 49 -11.64 5.81 10.04
N PHE A 50 -10.38 5.75 9.60
CA PHE A 50 -9.35 6.70 9.99
C PHE A 50 -9.75 8.14 9.60
N TRP A 51 -10.08 8.35 8.32
CA TRP A 51 -10.43 9.67 7.83
C TRP A 51 -11.80 10.16 8.36
N SER A 52 -12.83 9.30 8.33
CA SER A 52 -14.21 9.68 8.60
C SER A 52 -14.54 9.80 10.10
N LYS A 53 -13.79 9.13 10.98
CA LYS A 53 -14.14 9.03 12.42
C LYS A 53 -12.96 9.26 13.35
N GLN A 54 -11.83 8.57 13.12
CA GLN A 54 -10.74 8.55 14.08
C GLN A 54 -10.08 9.92 14.21
N LEU A 55 -9.79 10.61 13.10
CA LEU A 55 -9.19 11.95 13.14
C LEU A 55 -10.04 12.94 13.99
N ALA A 56 -11.35 12.89 13.82
CA ALA A 56 -12.25 13.72 14.63
C ALA A 56 -12.19 13.34 16.10
N ALA A 57 -12.21 12.04 16.42
CA ALA A 57 -12.14 11.58 17.81
C ALA A 57 -10.82 11.99 18.48
N ASP A 58 -9.68 11.76 17.82
CA ASP A 58 -8.33 11.99 18.36
C ASP A 58 -7.97 13.48 18.44
N SER A 59 -8.63 14.33 17.62
CA SER A 59 -8.47 15.79 17.66
C SER A 59 -9.51 16.52 18.52
N GLY A 60 -10.38 15.81 19.24
CA GLY A 60 -11.50 16.42 19.99
C GLY A 60 -12.48 17.15 19.07
N GLY A 61 -12.70 16.67 17.86
CA GLY A 61 -13.60 17.25 16.84
C GLY A 61 -12.99 18.41 16.05
N ARG A 62 -11.72 18.71 16.26
CA ARG A 62 -11.06 19.87 15.62
C ARG A 62 -10.64 19.59 14.18
N ILE A 63 -10.29 18.34 13.86
CA ILE A 63 -9.92 17.92 12.50
C ILE A 63 -10.93 16.90 12.01
N THR A 64 -11.59 17.20 10.90
CA THR A 64 -12.59 16.35 10.26
C THR A 64 -12.22 16.12 8.80
N ALA A 65 -12.70 15.02 8.21
CA ALA A 65 -12.46 14.74 6.81
C ALA A 65 -13.69 14.09 6.13
N ASP A 66 -13.93 14.51 4.87
CA ASP A 66 -14.80 13.78 3.95
C ASP A 66 -13.94 12.89 3.08
N VAL A 67 -14.21 11.60 3.07
CA VAL A 67 -13.47 10.62 2.29
C VAL A 67 -14.35 9.94 1.24
N THR A 68 -13.86 9.87 0.01
CA THR A 68 -14.48 9.12 -1.10
C THR A 68 -13.47 8.14 -1.67
N SER A 69 -13.88 6.89 -1.91
CA SER A 69 -12.96 5.90 -2.48
C SER A 69 -12.63 6.21 -3.94
N PHE A 70 -11.36 5.96 -4.32
CA PHE A 70 -10.80 6.24 -5.63
C PHE A 70 -11.58 5.58 -6.78
N ASP A 71 -11.96 4.32 -6.64
CA ASP A 71 -12.67 3.53 -7.66
C ASP A 71 -14.09 4.02 -7.98
N ARG A 72 -14.64 4.91 -7.17
CA ARG A 72 -15.93 5.58 -7.44
C ARG A 72 -15.82 6.80 -8.34
N THR A 73 -14.60 7.28 -8.59
CA THR A 73 -14.39 8.53 -9.31
C THR A 73 -14.29 8.37 -10.82
N GLY A 74 -14.03 7.14 -11.30
CA GLY A 74 -13.75 6.85 -12.71
C GLY A 74 -12.39 7.36 -13.23
N LEU A 75 -11.58 7.99 -12.37
CA LEU A 75 -10.26 8.49 -12.72
C LEU A 75 -9.25 7.35 -12.82
N LYS A 76 -8.24 7.52 -13.68
CA LYS A 76 -7.02 6.71 -13.63
C LYS A 76 -6.09 7.23 -12.55
N SER A 77 -5.25 6.35 -11.99
CA SER A 77 -4.32 6.71 -10.91
C SER A 77 -3.38 7.86 -11.29
N ILE A 78 -2.90 7.89 -12.53
CA ILE A 78 -2.06 8.97 -13.03
C ILE A 78 -2.82 10.29 -13.16
N GLU A 79 -4.08 10.25 -13.57
CA GLU A 79 -4.95 11.44 -13.67
C GLU A 79 -5.21 12.01 -12.28
N ALA A 80 -5.51 11.16 -11.29
CA ALA A 80 -5.70 11.60 -9.90
C ALA A 80 -4.43 12.26 -9.33
N LEU A 81 -3.24 11.71 -9.63
CA LEU A 81 -1.96 12.34 -9.25
C LEU A 81 -1.74 13.69 -9.93
N GLN A 82 -2.10 13.84 -11.21
CA GLN A 82 -2.04 15.13 -11.89
C GLN A 82 -3.01 16.14 -11.27
N MET A 83 -4.22 15.71 -10.90
CA MET A 83 -5.18 16.55 -10.19
C MET A 83 -4.68 16.93 -8.79
N ALA A 84 -4.01 16.01 -8.09
CA ALA A 84 -3.36 16.31 -6.81
C ALA A 84 -2.21 17.32 -7.00
N ARG A 85 -1.39 17.18 -8.04
CA ARG A 85 -0.36 18.16 -8.40
C ARG A 85 -0.92 19.57 -8.61
N LEU A 86 -2.09 19.66 -9.24
CA LEU A 86 -2.77 20.95 -9.54
C LEU A 86 -3.56 21.50 -8.34
N GLY A 87 -3.64 20.78 -7.22
CA GLY A 87 -4.40 21.19 -6.03
C GLY A 87 -5.93 21.01 -6.15
N VAL A 88 -6.40 20.28 -7.16
CA VAL A 88 -7.82 19.92 -7.30
C VAL A 88 -8.19 18.83 -6.29
N ILE A 89 -7.28 17.87 -6.06
CA ILE A 89 -7.36 16.86 -5.01
C ILE A 89 -6.30 17.21 -3.97
N ASN A 90 -6.72 17.44 -2.73
CA ASN A 90 -5.81 17.86 -1.68
C ASN A 90 -5.12 16.70 -0.97
N PHE A 91 -5.86 15.61 -0.69
CA PHE A 91 -5.33 14.37 -0.10
C PHE A 91 -5.77 13.19 -0.96
N LEU A 92 -4.83 12.29 -1.26
CA LEU A 92 -5.03 11.18 -2.18
C LEU A 92 -4.30 9.93 -1.69
N THR A 93 -4.97 8.78 -1.76
CA THR A 93 -4.32 7.47 -1.67
C THR A 93 -4.41 6.77 -3.02
N VAL A 94 -3.27 6.37 -3.58
CA VAL A 94 -3.20 5.77 -4.92
C VAL A 94 -2.35 4.51 -4.95
N PRO A 95 -2.81 3.42 -5.62
CA PRO A 95 -2.01 2.22 -5.86
C PRO A 95 -0.86 2.49 -6.84
N LEU A 96 0.40 2.21 -6.42
CA LEU A 96 1.59 2.47 -7.24
C LEU A 96 1.66 1.57 -8.48
N SER A 97 1.12 0.35 -8.40
CA SER A 97 1.06 -0.56 -9.55
C SER A 97 0.31 0.04 -10.75
N GLN A 98 -0.73 0.84 -10.49
CA GLN A 98 -1.52 1.49 -11.54
C GLN A 98 -0.87 2.76 -12.10
N VAL A 99 0.07 3.36 -11.36
CA VAL A 99 0.90 4.49 -11.84
C VAL A 99 2.06 4.00 -12.69
N SER A 100 2.53 2.77 -12.44
CA SER A 100 3.76 2.20 -13.02
C SER A 100 3.70 1.96 -14.54
N SER A 101 2.55 2.12 -15.18
CA SER A 101 2.44 2.08 -16.64
C SER A 101 3.11 3.29 -17.29
N GLU A 102 2.92 4.47 -16.71
CA GLU A 102 3.49 5.74 -17.15
C GLU A 102 4.78 6.07 -16.38
N ASP A 103 4.89 5.62 -15.13
CA ASP A 103 5.99 5.86 -14.24
C ASP A 103 6.52 4.55 -13.65
N PRO A 104 7.41 3.83 -14.36
CA PRO A 104 7.93 2.54 -13.92
C PRO A 104 8.64 2.58 -12.57
N GLU A 105 9.22 3.72 -12.19
CA GLU A 105 9.94 3.95 -10.95
C GLU A 105 9.03 3.76 -9.71
N ALA A 106 7.74 4.09 -9.84
CA ALA A 106 6.76 3.92 -8.78
C ALA A 106 6.63 2.46 -8.29
N ASN A 107 6.88 1.47 -9.15
CA ASN A 107 6.75 0.04 -8.84
C ASN A 107 8.08 -0.63 -8.48
N ALA A 108 9.18 0.11 -8.42
CA ALA A 108 10.52 -0.40 -8.16
C ALA A 108 10.65 -1.30 -6.91
N PRO A 109 10.04 -0.97 -5.75
CA PRO A 109 10.16 -1.80 -4.55
C PRO A 109 9.26 -3.03 -4.53
N ASP A 110 8.34 -3.19 -5.51
CA ASP A 110 7.34 -4.26 -5.51
C ASP A 110 7.23 -4.99 -6.86
N LEU A 111 8.38 -5.30 -7.45
CA LEU A 111 8.44 -6.10 -8.68
C LEU A 111 8.03 -7.55 -8.41
N PRO A 112 7.33 -8.23 -9.35
CA PRO A 112 7.01 -9.65 -9.23
C PRO A 112 8.23 -10.51 -8.93
N GLY A 113 8.17 -11.27 -7.83
CA GLY A 113 9.24 -12.15 -7.37
C GLY A 113 10.28 -11.49 -6.46
N LEU A 114 10.26 -10.16 -6.31
CA LEU A 114 11.23 -9.44 -5.49
C LEU A 114 11.05 -9.71 -3.99
N ASN A 115 9.81 -9.82 -3.54
CA ASN A 115 9.46 -9.86 -2.13
C ASN A 115 8.71 -11.16 -1.78
N PRO A 116 9.41 -12.26 -1.45
CA PRO A 116 8.76 -13.52 -1.12
C PRO A 116 8.00 -13.49 0.23
N THR A 117 8.34 -12.55 1.11
CA THR A 117 7.73 -12.40 2.44
C THR A 117 7.40 -10.94 2.75
N ILE A 118 6.58 -10.71 3.80
CA ILE A 118 6.24 -9.36 4.25
C ILE A 118 7.46 -8.61 4.81
N GLU A 119 8.40 -9.32 5.41
CA GLU A 119 9.66 -8.73 5.89
C GLU A 119 10.51 -8.22 4.72
N ALA A 120 10.56 -8.99 3.63
CA ALA A 120 11.29 -8.60 2.42
C ALA A 120 10.74 -7.30 1.83
N ILE A 121 9.40 -7.19 1.66
CA ILE A 121 8.80 -5.95 1.14
C ILE A 121 8.99 -4.79 2.10
N LYS A 122 8.86 -4.98 3.43
CA LYS A 122 9.12 -3.94 4.42
C LYS A 122 10.55 -3.44 4.33
N ALA A 123 11.54 -4.33 4.22
CA ALA A 123 12.95 -3.99 4.12
C ALA A 123 13.27 -3.25 2.80
N ASN A 124 12.82 -3.78 1.68
CA ASN A 124 13.04 -3.18 0.35
C ASN A 124 12.36 -1.81 0.23
N LEU A 125 11.14 -1.68 0.77
CA LEU A 125 10.45 -0.40 0.82
C LEU A 125 11.16 0.61 1.72
N ALA A 126 11.66 0.20 2.88
CA ALA A 126 12.42 1.08 3.77
C ALA A 126 13.67 1.63 3.07
N ALA A 127 14.39 0.78 2.32
CA ALA A 127 15.56 1.19 1.55
C ALA A 127 15.23 2.16 0.39
N TYR A 128 14.08 1.95 -0.28
CA TYR A 128 13.67 2.74 -1.45
C TYR A 128 12.79 3.95 -1.09
N ARG A 129 12.25 4.03 0.12
CA ARG A 129 11.34 5.10 0.57
C ARG A 129 11.85 6.52 0.31
N PRO A 130 13.14 6.87 0.58
CA PRO A 130 13.64 8.22 0.29
C PRO A 130 13.50 8.58 -1.20
N ILE A 131 13.75 7.63 -2.10
CA ILE A 131 13.64 7.83 -3.55
C ILE A 131 12.16 8.06 -3.93
N LEU A 132 11.24 7.25 -3.42
CA LEU A 132 9.80 7.48 -3.66
C LEU A 132 9.35 8.84 -3.17
N VAL A 133 9.77 9.25 -1.97
CA VAL A 133 9.43 10.57 -1.41
C VAL A 133 9.92 11.69 -2.31
N ASP A 134 11.15 11.63 -2.78
CA ASP A 134 11.73 12.65 -3.66
C ASP A 134 11.10 12.64 -5.05
N LEU A 135 10.81 11.46 -5.61
CA LEU A 135 10.07 11.29 -6.85
C LEU A 135 8.70 11.98 -6.80
N TYR A 136 7.90 11.67 -5.78
CA TYR A 136 6.56 12.23 -5.66
C TYR A 136 6.58 13.73 -5.37
N ARG A 137 7.54 14.19 -4.58
CA ARG A 137 7.73 15.62 -4.31
C ARG A 137 8.16 16.39 -5.56
N SER A 138 9.12 15.91 -6.31
CA SER A 138 9.68 16.61 -7.48
C SER A 138 8.75 16.54 -8.69
N ARG A 139 8.27 15.34 -9.03
CA ARG A 139 7.49 15.10 -10.26
C ARG A 139 6.03 15.50 -10.11
N TYR A 140 5.41 15.15 -9.00
CA TYR A 140 3.98 15.36 -8.77
C TYR A 140 3.66 16.52 -7.82
N ARG A 141 4.66 17.17 -7.22
CA ARG A 141 4.49 18.27 -6.25
C ARG A 141 3.53 17.91 -5.11
N VAL A 142 3.66 16.69 -4.59
CA VAL A 142 2.91 16.19 -3.44
C VAL A 142 3.87 15.80 -2.33
N GLU A 143 3.41 15.88 -1.08
CA GLU A 143 4.11 15.35 0.09
C GLU A 143 3.63 13.93 0.36
N THR A 144 4.56 12.99 0.50
CA THR A 144 4.28 11.62 0.90
C THR A 144 4.05 11.56 2.40
N LEU A 145 2.87 11.13 2.81
CA LEU A 145 2.44 11.12 4.21
C LEU A 145 2.50 9.73 4.83
N ALA A 146 2.17 8.70 4.06
CA ALA A 146 2.24 7.30 4.47
C ALA A 146 2.40 6.37 3.26
N ILE A 147 2.93 5.17 3.47
CA ILE A 147 3.01 4.12 2.45
C ILE A 147 2.38 2.85 3.00
N LEU A 148 1.30 2.42 2.38
CA LEU A 148 0.48 1.28 2.79
C LEU A 148 0.70 0.10 1.85
N SER A 149 0.20 -1.08 2.22
CA SER A 149 0.26 -2.28 1.37
C SER A 149 -1.06 -3.04 1.38
N TYR A 150 -1.35 -3.72 0.29
CA TYR A 150 -2.38 -4.75 0.23
C TYR A 150 -1.83 -6.10 0.72
N PRO A 151 -2.70 -7.08 1.05
CA PRO A 151 -2.30 -8.46 1.28
C PRO A 151 -1.51 -9.03 0.09
N ALA A 152 -0.73 -10.09 0.33
CA ALA A 152 0.03 -10.77 -0.71
C ALA A 152 -0.82 -11.00 -1.96
N GLN A 153 -0.32 -10.52 -3.11
CA GLN A 153 -0.97 -10.70 -4.41
C GLN A 153 -0.64 -12.11 -4.90
N VAL A 154 -1.66 -12.93 -5.00
CA VAL A 154 -1.54 -14.35 -5.38
C VAL A 154 -2.39 -14.65 -6.62
N LEU A 155 -2.23 -15.84 -7.18
CA LEU A 155 -3.02 -16.30 -8.32
C LEU A 155 -4.35 -16.92 -7.84
N PHE A 156 -5.43 -16.47 -8.46
CA PHE A 156 -6.77 -17.05 -8.42
C PHE A 156 -7.10 -17.56 -9.82
N CYS A 157 -7.37 -18.86 -9.99
CA CYS A 157 -7.64 -19.45 -11.30
C CYS A 157 -8.93 -20.29 -11.31
N LYS A 158 -9.64 -20.26 -12.44
CA LYS A 158 -10.79 -21.12 -12.69
C LYS A 158 -10.38 -22.58 -12.77
N GLU A 159 -9.51 -22.89 -13.73
CA GLU A 159 -9.06 -24.23 -13.98
C GLU A 159 -7.90 -24.64 -13.05
N ARG A 160 -7.84 -25.94 -12.76
CA ARG A 160 -6.81 -26.53 -11.92
C ARG A 160 -5.41 -26.25 -12.47
N PHE A 161 -4.50 -25.97 -11.58
CA PHE A 161 -3.07 -25.94 -11.80
C PHE A 161 -2.34 -26.43 -10.53
N VAL A 162 -1.12 -26.86 -10.64
CA VAL A 162 -0.29 -27.33 -9.52
C VAL A 162 1.00 -26.50 -9.43
N HIS A 163 1.56 -26.12 -10.57
CA HIS A 163 2.79 -25.35 -10.66
C HIS A 163 2.58 -24.07 -11.47
N LEU A 164 3.44 -23.08 -11.29
CA LEU A 164 3.42 -21.86 -12.09
C LEU A 164 3.56 -22.14 -13.60
N SER A 165 4.30 -23.19 -13.96
CA SER A 165 4.45 -23.62 -15.37
C SER A 165 3.14 -24.05 -16.04
N ASP A 166 2.13 -24.45 -15.27
CA ASP A 166 0.82 -24.89 -15.79
C ASP A 166 -0.06 -23.71 -16.25
N LEU A 167 0.43 -22.49 -16.07
CA LEU A 167 -0.26 -21.27 -16.48
C LEU A 167 -0.07 -20.92 -17.95
N ALA A 168 0.78 -21.65 -18.68
CA ALA A 168 0.99 -21.43 -20.10
C ALA A 168 -0.33 -21.45 -20.89
N GLY A 169 -0.48 -20.47 -21.80
CA GLY A 169 -1.70 -20.28 -22.62
C GLY A 169 -2.88 -19.61 -21.91
N ARG A 170 -2.85 -19.42 -20.58
CA ARG A 170 -3.94 -18.77 -19.85
C ARG A 170 -3.90 -17.24 -19.96
N LYS A 171 -5.07 -16.64 -19.88
CA LYS A 171 -5.25 -15.18 -19.76
C LYS A 171 -5.34 -14.83 -18.28
N ILE A 172 -4.42 -13.97 -17.83
CA ILE A 172 -4.31 -13.58 -16.41
C ILE A 172 -4.60 -12.09 -16.27
N ARG A 173 -5.61 -11.72 -15.49
CA ARG A 173 -5.77 -10.32 -15.08
C ARG A 173 -4.59 -9.90 -14.21
N VAL A 174 -3.97 -8.79 -14.56
CA VAL A 174 -2.84 -8.19 -13.86
C VAL A 174 -3.09 -6.71 -13.58
N SER A 175 -2.36 -6.11 -12.63
CA SER A 175 -2.51 -4.71 -12.23
C SER A 175 -1.39 -3.80 -12.75
N SER A 176 -0.31 -4.35 -13.31
CA SER A 176 0.88 -3.58 -13.72
C SER A 176 1.58 -4.17 -14.93
N GLY A 177 2.38 -3.34 -15.60
CA GLY A 177 3.24 -3.77 -16.71
C GLY A 177 4.30 -4.80 -16.29
N SER A 178 4.81 -4.75 -15.06
CA SER A 178 5.76 -5.75 -14.54
C SER A 178 5.11 -7.12 -14.37
N GLN A 179 3.84 -7.18 -13.94
CA GLN A 179 3.07 -8.42 -13.91
C GLN A 179 2.76 -8.96 -15.31
N VAL A 180 2.63 -8.11 -16.35
CA VAL A 180 2.56 -8.58 -17.75
C VAL A 180 3.83 -9.33 -18.13
N GLY A 181 5.00 -8.77 -17.78
CA GLY A 181 6.30 -9.44 -18.00
C GLY A 181 6.39 -10.78 -17.27
N PHE A 182 5.92 -10.86 -16.04
CA PHE A 182 5.84 -12.11 -15.27
C PHE A 182 4.92 -13.14 -15.94
N ALA A 183 3.72 -12.77 -16.32
CA ALA A 183 2.77 -13.66 -17.00
C ALA A 183 3.34 -14.18 -18.34
N ALA A 184 3.94 -13.29 -19.13
CA ALA A 184 4.57 -13.67 -20.40
C ALA A 184 5.72 -14.66 -20.23
N ALA A 185 6.51 -14.53 -19.15
CA ALA A 185 7.59 -15.47 -18.84
C ALA A 185 7.09 -16.87 -18.48
N LEU A 186 5.84 -17.00 -18.05
CA LEU A 186 5.15 -18.28 -17.82
C LEU A 186 4.46 -18.83 -19.09
N GLY A 187 4.59 -18.14 -20.24
CA GLY A 187 3.84 -18.48 -21.45
C GLY A 187 2.35 -18.10 -21.38
N ALA A 188 1.96 -17.31 -20.40
CA ALA A 188 0.60 -16.80 -20.22
C ALA A 188 0.43 -15.39 -20.82
N GLN A 189 -0.81 -14.95 -21.03
CA GLN A 189 -1.14 -13.61 -21.47
C GLN A 189 -1.58 -12.75 -20.28
N GLY A 190 -0.77 -11.77 -19.87
CA GLY A 190 -1.14 -10.77 -18.88
C GLY A 190 -2.03 -9.69 -19.50
N ILE A 191 -3.22 -9.47 -18.93
CA ILE A 191 -4.19 -8.45 -19.37
C ILE A 191 -4.33 -7.43 -18.24
N VAL A 192 -3.87 -6.21 -18.47
CA VAL A 192 -3.99 -5.11 -17.48
C VAL A 192 -5.43 -4.62 -17.45
N LEU A 193 -6.08 -4.79 -16.30
CA LEU A 193 -7.43 -4.30 -16.05
C LEU A 193 -7.52 -3.60 -14.69
N PRO A 194 -8.32 -2.53 -14.56
CA PRO A 194 -8.65 -1.93 -13.27
C PRO A 194 -9.16 -2.97 -12.26
N PHE A 195 -8.94 -2.70 -10.98
CA PHE A 195 -9.40 -3.62 -9.92
C PHE A 195 -10.90 -3.88 -9.97
N ALA A 196 -11.70 -2.83 -10.19
CA ALA A 196 -13.16 -2.91 -10.26
C ALA A 196 -13.67 -3.88 -11.35
N ASP A 197 -12.90 -4.05 -12.44
CA ASP A 197 -13.29 -4.89 -13.57
C ASP A 197 -12.91 -6.37 -13.39
N THR A 198 -12.14 -6.71 -12.35
CA THR A 198 -11.58 -8.06 -12.15
C THR A 198 -12.67 -9.13 -12.10
N ARG A 199 -13.74 -8.90 -11.29
CA ARG A 199 -14.82 -9.86 -11.15
C ARG A 199 -15.59 -10.05 -12.47
N ALA A 200 -15.90 -8.97 -13.17
CA ALA A 200 -16.61 -9.01 -14.46
C ALA A 200 -15.78 -9.74 -15.53
N ALA A 201 -14.47 -9.47 -15.61
CA ALA A 201 -13.58 -10.12 -16.57
C ALA A 201 -13.46 -11.64 -16.34
N LEU A 202 -13.44 -12.09 -15.08
CA LEU A 202 -13.51 -13.51 -14.75
C LEU A 202 -14.89 -14.08 -15.10
N SER A 203 -15.98 -13.41 -14.74
CA SER A 203 -17.33 -13.90 -14.95
C SER A 203 -17.65 -14.11 -16.45
N ASN A 204 -17.26 -13.17 -17.31
CA ASN A 204 -17.53 -13.23 -18.76
C ASN A 204 -16.50 -14.02 -19.58
N GLY A 205 -15.45 -14.57 -18.95
CA GLY A 205 -14.42 -15.36 -19.62
C GLY A 205 -13.35 -14.54 -20.36
N ALA A 206 -13.27 -13.23 -20.15
CA ALA A 206 -12.20 -12.41 -20.71
C ALA A 206 -10.82 -12.81 -20.14
N VAL A 207 -10.80 -13.33 -18.91
CA VAL A 207 -9.62 -13.90 -18.26
C VAL A 207 -9.93 -15.22 -17.56
N ASP A 208 -8.90 -16.06 -17.42
CA ASP A 208 -8.96 -17.38 -16.77
C ASP A 208 -8.52 -17.32 -15.31
N CYS A 209 -7.61 -16.39 -15.03
CA CYS A 209 -7.01 -16.17 -13.72
C CYS A 209 -6.94 -14.68 -13.41
N ALA A 210 -6.71 -14.37 -12.12
CA ALA A 210 -6.39 -13.01 -11.67
C ALA A 210 -5.25 -13.04 -10.65
N ILE A 211 -4.38 -12.02 -10.68
CA ILE A 211 -3.45 -11.71 -9.60
C ILE A 211 -4.10 -10.60 -8.77
N THR A 212 -4.35 -10.90 -7.48
CA THR A 212 -4.90 -9.94 -6.51
C THR A 212 -4.60 -10.38 -5.08
N GLY A 213 -4.85 -9.50 -4.11
CA GLY A 213 -4.62 -9.80 -2.69
C GLY A 213 -5.49 -10.94 -2.19
N THR A 214 -4.98 -11.75 -1.27
CA THR A 214 -5.68 -12.93 -0.75
C THR A 214 -7.07 -12.60 -0.19
N LEU A 215 -7.16 -11.68 0.79
CA LEU A 215 -8.45 -11.24 1.35
C LEU A 215 -9.21 -10.30 0.40
N THR A 216 -8.49 -9.54 -0.42
CA THR A 216 -9.10 -8.67 -1.43
C THR A 216 -9.88 -9.46 -2.48
N GLY A 217 -9.30 -10.57 -2.97
CA GLY A 217 -10.00 -11.49 -3.89
C GLY A 217 -11.24 -12.11 -3.27
N ASN A 218 -11.18 -12.47 -2.00
CA ASN A 218 -12.34 -12.93 -1.25
C ASN A 218 -13.45 -11.88 -1.19
N ALA A 219 -13.08 -10.65 -0.81
CA ALA A 219 -14.04 -9.55 -0.62
C ALA A 219 -14.82 -9.20 -1.90
N ILE A 220 -14.23 -9.37 -3.09
CA ILE A 220 -14.92 -9.19 -4.38
C ILE A 220 -15.56 -10.45 -4.92
N GLY A 221 -15.62 -11.53 -4.12
CA GLY A 221 -16.31 -12.79 -4.44
C GLY A 221 -15.62 -13.64 -5.50
N LEU A 222 -14.28 -13.65 -5.56
CA LEU A 222 -13.56 -14.55 -6.46
C LEU A 222 -13.77 -16.03 -6.16
N PRO A 223 -14.01 -16.50 -4.91
CA PRO A 223 -14.34 -17.89 -4.64
C PRO A 223 -15.58 -18.42 -5.37
N ASP A 224 -16.48 -17.53 -5.83
CA ASP A 224 -17.64 -17.92 -6.63
C ASP A 224 -17.31 -18.19 -8.10
N LEU A 225 -16.17 -17.66 -8.58
CA LEU A 225 -15.78 -17.63 -9.99
C LEU A 225 -14.51 -18.41 -10.29
N THR A 226 -13.69 -18.67 -9.27
CA THR A 226 -12.41 -19.37 -9.37
C THR A 226 -12.36 -20.52 -8.37
N HIS A 227 -11.65 -21.60 -8.71
CA HIS A 227 -11.63 -22.81 -7.90
C HIS A 227 -10.29 -23.06 -7.22
N ASN A 228 -9.23 -22.35 -7.63
CA ASN A 228 -7.87 -22.59 -7.14
C ASN A 228 -7.22 -21.26 -6.72
N VAL A 229 -6.61 -21.23 -5.53
CA VAL A 229 -5.83 -20.12 -5.02
C VAL A 229 -4.43 -20.59 -4.65
N HIS A 230 -3.40 -19.87 -5.13
CA HIS A 230 -2.01 -20.21 -4.87
C HIS A 230 -1.48 -19.51 -3.63
N THR A 231 -0.54 -20.15 -2.90
CA THR A 231 0.03 -19.57 -1.67
C THR A 231 1.21 -18.64 -1.92
N LEU A 232 1.81 -18.67 -3.12
CA LEU A 232 3.00 -17.88 -3.44
C LEU A 232 2.65 -16.41 -3.67
N ALA A 233 3.24 -15.53 -2.88
CA ALA A 233 3.18 -14.10 -3.12
C ALA A 233 3.95 -13.75 -4.41
N ILE A 234 3.25 -13.25 -5.41
CA ILE A 234 3.86 -12.72 -6.63
C ILE A 234 4.46 -11.35 -6.35
N ASN A 235 3.72 -10.50 -5.68
CA ASN A 235 4.10 -9.19 -5.13
C ASN A 235 3.08 -8.78 -4.04
N TRP A 236 3.10 -7.54 -3.54
CA TRP A 236 2.24 -7.12 -2.42
C TRP A 236 1.23 -6.03 -2.81
N GLY A 237 1.58 -5.12 -3.69
CA GLY A 237 0.73 -3.98 -4.05
C GLY A 237 0.84 -2.84 -3.04
N ILE A 238 1.75 -1.92 -3.33
CA ILE A 238 1.99 -0.74 -2.49
C ILE A 238 1.05 0.38 -2.87
N GLN A 239 0.62 1.16 -1.88
CA GLN A 239 -0.14 2.38 -2.02
C GLN A 239 0.60 3.53 -1.35
N ILE A 240 0.43 4.73 -1.88
CA ILE A 240 0.99 5.94 -1.30
C ILE A 240 -0.12 6.90 -0.91
N VAL A 241 -0.06 7.41 0.32
CA VAL A 241 -0.90 8.49 0.82
C VAL A 241 -0.14 9.79 0.63
N VAL A 242 -0.71 10.71 -0.13
CA VAL A 242 -0.07 11.97 -0.47
C VAL A 242 -1.00 13.16 -0.20
N ALA A 243 -0.41 14.33 0.02
CA ALA A 243 -1.12 15.59 -0.01
C ALA A 243 -0.52 16.53 -1.07
N ASN A 244 -1.37 17.36 -1.70
CA ASN A 244 -0.86 18.48 -2.48
C ASN A 244 0.10 19.31 -1.63
N ARG A 245 1.31 19.56 -2.15
CA ARG A 245 2.37 20.20 -1.35
C ARG A 245 2.01 21.60 -0.88
N ALA A 246 1.38 22.41 -1.72
CA ALA A 246 1.00 23.77 -1.34
C ALA A 246 -0.08 23.74 -0.25
N THR A 247 -1.09 22.87 -0.40
CA THR A 247 -2.12 22.65 0.64
C THR A 247 -1.50 22.18 1.95
N TRP A 248 -0.60 21.19 1.89
CA TRP A 248 0.08 20.66 3.08
C TRP A 248 0.86 21.73 3.83
N LEU A 249 1.65 22.54 3.10
CA LEU A 249 2.47 23.59 3.69
C LEU A 249 1.63 24.78 4.20
N ALA A 250 0.43 25.00 3.67
CA ALA A 250 -0.51 26.03 4.12
C ALA A 250 -1.28 25.65 5.40
N LEU A 251 -1.30 24.35 5.77
CA LEU A 251 -1.88 23.93 7.07
C LEU A 251 -1.09 24.53 8.22
N ASP A 252 -1.81 24.78 9.32
CA ASP A 252 -1.19 25.16 10.59
C ASP A 252 -0.11 24.14 11.00
N PRO A 253 1.05 24.57 11.55
CA PRO A 253 2.12 23.66 11.96
C PRO A 253 1.67 22.59 12.96
N ASP A 254 0.80 22.90 13.89
CA ASP A 254 0.29 21.95 14.89
C ASP A 254 -0.65 20.92 14.25
N VAL A 255 -1.48 21.34 13.26
CA VAL A 255 -2.29 20.45 12.45
C VAL A 255 -1.41 19.49 11.64
N ARG A 256 -0.32 19.99 11.01
CA ARG A 256 0.62 19.13 10.28
C ARG A 256 1.30 18.12 11.20
N ALA A 257 1.75 18.56 12.39
CA ALA A 257 2.37 17.68 13.38
C ALA A 257 1.38 16.60 13.85
N PHE A 258 0.14 16.95 14.10
CA PHE A 258 -0.93 16.00 14.43
C PHE A 258 -1.15 15.01 13.30
N LEU A 259 -1.40 15.45 12.07
CA LEU A 259 -1.62 14.57 10.93
C LEU A 259 -0.43 13.66 10.63
N THR A 260 0.80 14.16 10.79
CA THR A 260 2.01 13.34 10.60
C THR A 260 2.05 12.17 11.58
N ARG A 261 1.70 12.40 12.85
CA ARG A 261 1.65 11.36 13.88
C ARG A 261 0.54 10.35 13.61
N GLU A 262 -0.68 10.83 13.31
CA GLU A 262 -1.84 9.97 13.05
C GLU A 262 -1.65 9.12 11.78
N LEU A 263 -1.05 9.69 10.73
CA LEU A 263 -0.76 8.95 9.48
C LEU A 263 0.37 7.93 9.65
N ALA A 264 1.35 8.20 10.51
CA ALA A 264 2.35 7.19 10.88
C ALA A 264 1.70 6.02 11.65
N ASP A 265 0.71 6.29 12.51
CA ASP A 265 -0.08 5.24 13.16
C ASP A 265 -0.94 4.47 12.17
N LEU A 266 -1.60 5.15 11.24
CA LEU A 266 -2.34 4.53 10.14
C LEU A 266 -1.43 3.57 9.34
N GLU A 267 -0.25 4.01 8.93
CA GLU A 267 0.73 3.21 8.21
C GLU A 267 1.08 1.94 9.00
N ARG A 268 1.41 2.08 10.28
CA ARG A 268 1.75 0.94 11.16
C ARG A 268 0.62 -0.08 11.27
N ARG A 269 -0.62 0.39 11.46
CA ARG A 269 -1.82 -0.48 11.54
C ARG A 269 -2.13 -1.16 10.22
N ALA A 270 -2.01 -0.45 9.10
CA ALA A 270 -2.22 -1.00 7.76
C ALA A 270 -1.22 -2.13 7.46
N TRP A 271 0.05 -2.00 7.82
CA TRP A 271 1.04 -3.06 7.68
C TRP A 271 0.74 -4.28 8.55
N ALA A 272 0.29 -4.09 9.79
CA ALA A 272 -0.14 -5.19 10.65
C ALA A 272 -1.38 -5.91 10.06
N GLN A 273 -2.33 -5.17 9.52
CA GLN A 273 -3.48 -5.75 8.83
C GLN A 273 -3.08 -6.50 7.55
N THR A 274 -2.13 -5.98 6.76
CA THR A 274 -1.63 -6.65 5.55
C THR A 274 -1.15 -8.06 5.83
N GLU A 275 -0.42 -8.25 6.93
CA GLU A 275 0.07 -9.56 7.37
C GLU A 275 -1.08 -10.49 7.77
N ALA A 276 -1.96 -10.00 8.64
CA ALA A 276 -3.14 -10.75 9.10
C ALA A 276 -4.06 -11.11 7.91
N ALA A 277 -4.37 -10.15 7.05
CA ALA A 277 -5.25 -10.33 5.90
C ALA A 277 -4.68 -11.28 4.84
N THR A 278 -3.36 -11.45 4.76
CA THR A 278 -2.74 -12.43 3.87
C THR A 278 -3.11 -13.85 4.28
N THR A 279 -2.98 -14.17 5.57
CA THR A 279 -3.31 -15.49 6.12
C THR A 279 -4.82 -15.71 6.16
N GLU A 280 -5.57 -14.73 6.66
CA GLU A 280 -7.04 -14.78 6.72
C GLU A 280 -7.65 -14.97 5.33
N GLY A 281 -7.13 -14.26 4.32
CA GLY A 281 -7.62 -14.39 2.95
C GLY A 281 -7.52 -15.82 2.41
N LEU A 282 -6.43 -16.53 2.66
CA LEU A 282 -6.30 -17.94 2.28
C LEU A 282 -7.29 -18.83 3.05
N ALA A 283 -7.47 -18.59 4.36
CA ALA A 283 -8.45 -19.29 5.18
C ALA A 283 -9.89 -19.08 4.68
N CYS A 284 -10.25 -17.83 4.39
CA CYS A 284 -11.56 -17.47 3.82
C CYS A 284 -11.80 -18.14 2.47
N ASN A 285 -10.87 -18.00 1.53
CA ASN A 285 -11.03 -18.54 0.16
C ASN A 285 -11.21 -20.06 0.15
N THR A 286 -10.52 -20.77 1.04
CA THR A 286 -10.58 -22.23 1.12
C THR A 286 -11.66 -22.75 2.06
N GLY A 287 -12.24 -21.88 2.91
CA GLY A 287 -13.14 -22.27 4.00
C GLY A 287 -12.46 -23.03 5.14
N ARG A 288 -11.10 -22.99 5.19
CA ARG A 288 -10.28 -23.71 6.20
C ARG A 288 -9.69 -22.72 7.18
N GLY A 289 -10.22 -22.64 8.38
CA GLY A 289 -9.78 -21.75 9.45
C GLY A 289 -10.73 -20.57 9.68
N ASP A 290 -10.24 -19.58 10.43
CA ASP A 290 -11.01 -18.39 10.81
C ASP A 290 -11.13 -17.39 9.66
N CYS A 291 -12.31 -16.83 9.51
CA CYS A 291 -12.65 -15.90 8.43
C CYS A 291 -13.60 -14.81 8.96
N PRO A 292 -13.13 -13.95 9.88
CA PRO A 292 -13.96 -12.93 10.49
C PRO A 292 -14.33 -11.79 9.54
N ASN A 293 -13.44 -11.43 8.58
CA ASN A 293 -13.62 -10.27 7.70
C ASN A 293 -13.90 -10.64 6.24
N GLY A 294 -14.22 -11.92 5.96
CA GLY A 294 -14.48 -12.42 4.62
C GLY A 294 -15.65 -13.39 4.55
N THR A 295 -15.77 -14.06 3.43
CA THR A 295 -16.76 -15.13 3.18
C THR A 295 -16.07 -16.47 2.98
N LYS A 296 -16.53 -17.52 3.67
CA LYS A 296 -15.96 -18.86 3.52
C LYS A 296 -16.26 -19.43 2.13
N GLY A 297 -15.20 -19.60 1.34
CA GLY A 297 -15.22 -20.25 0.04
C GLY A 297 -14.97 -21.76 0.12
N LYS A 298 -14.73 -22.36 -1.04
CA LYS A 298 -14.43 -23.80 -1.17
C LYS A 298 -13.26 -24.03 -2.15
N MET A 299 -12.37 -23.05 -2.30
CA MET A 299 -11.27 -23.14 -3.25
C MET A 299 -10.26 -24.20 -2.83
N VAL A 300 -9.60 -24.79 -3.80
CA VAL A 300 -8.45 -25.66 -3.59
C VAL A 300 -7.23 -24.77 -3.35
N LEU A 301 -6.55 -25.00 -2.22
CA LEU A 301 -5.27 -24.38 -1.94
C LEU A 301 -4.17 -25.05 -2.77
N VAL A 302 -3.50 -24.28 -3.60
CA VAL A 302 -2.33 -24.71 -4.37
C VAL A 302 -1.08 -24.25 -3.61
N GLU A 303 -0.45 -25.18 -2.94
CA GLU A 303 0.76 -24.88 -2.16
C GLU A 303 1.95 -24.59 -3.08
N SER A 304 2.70 -23.54 -2.76
CA SER A 304 3.93 -23.22 -3.49
C SER A 304 5.01 -24.26 -3.26
N THR A 305 5.57 -24.77 -4.34
CA THR A 305 6.69 -25.73 -4.28
C THR A 305 8.06 -25.00 -4.28
N PRO A 306 9.15 -25.67 -3.88
CA PRO A 306 10.49 -25.14 -4.09
C PRO A 306 10.77 -24.79 -5.56
N ALA A 307 10.26 -25.59 -6.51
CA ALA A 307 10.40 -25.34 -7.94
C ALA A 307 9.70 -24.05 -8.38
N ASP A 308 8.50 -23.75 -7.85
CA ASP A 308 7.78 -22.49 -8.13
C ASP A 308 8.56 -21.27 -7.62
N ARG A 309 9.16 -21.38 -6.44
CA ARG A 309 9.99 -20.29 -5.87
C ARG A 309 11.25 -20.05 -6.70
N VAL A 310 11.93 -21.11 -7.13
CA VAL A 310 13.11 -21.04 -8.03
C VAL A 310 12.72 -20.44 -9.38
N LEU A 311 11.56 -20.84 -9.92
CA LEU A 311 11.06 -20.29 -11.19
C LEU A 311 10.72 -18.80 -11.05
N LEU A 312 10.06 -18.40 -9.97
CA LEU A 312 9.72 -16.98 -9.71
C LEU A 312 10.98 -16.12 -9.58
N ASP A 313 11.99 -16.56 -8.81
CA ASP A 313 13.29 -15.86 -8.71
C ASP A 313 14.00 -15.77 -10.07
N LYS A 314 14.01 -16.85 -10.84
CA LYS A 314 14.57 -16.85 -12.20
C LYS A 314 13.85 -15.82 -13.08
N ILE A 315 12.52 -15.78 -13.05
CA ILE A 315 11.72 -14.83 -13.84
C ILE A 315 12.02 -13.39 -13.41
N LEU A 316 12.15 -13.12 -12.10
CA LEU A 316 12.57 -11.81 -11.61
C LEU A 316 13.88 -11.38 -12.25
N ARG A 317 14.92 -12.21 -12.15
CA ARG A 317 16.29 -11.89 -12.60
C ARG A 317 16.42 -11.78 -14.10
N THR A 318 15.73 -12.64 -14.87
CA THR A 318 15.96 -12.75 -16.31
C THR A 318 14.92 -12.04 -17.17
N VAL A 319 13.77 -11.66 -16.60
CA VAL A 319 12.67 -11.06 -17.37
C VAL A 319 12.14 -9.77 -16.71
N VAL A 320 11.72 -9.86 -15.46
CA VAL A 320 11.01 -8.74 -14.81
C VAL A 320 11.94 -7.56 -14.57
N LEU A 321 13.09 -7.80 -13.92
CA LEU A 321 14.06 -6.75 -13.57
C LEU A 321 14.68 -6.11 -14.82
N PRO A 322 15.17 -6.86 -15.83
CA PRO A 322 15.70 -6.25 -17.04
C PRO A 322 14.66 -5.43 -17.83
N LYS A 323 13.43 -5.96 -17.98
CA LYS A 323 12.36 -5.22 -18.65
C LYS A 323 11.93 -3.96 -17.89
N TRP A 324 11.90 -4.03 -16.57
CA TRP A 324 11.61 -2.87 -15.73
C TRP A 324 12.73 -1.82 -15.86
N ALA A 325 13.99 -2.21 -15.74
CA ALA A 325 15.15 -1.32 -15.85
C ALA A 325 15.21 -0.65 -17.24
N GLY A 326 14.98 -1.40 -18.32
CA GLY A 326 14.94 -0.83 -19.68
C GLY A 326 13.83 0.21 -19.88
N ARG A 327 12.68 0.07 -19.18
CA ARG A 327 11.60 1.07 -19.20
C ARG A 327 11.85 2.24 -18.27
N CYS A 328 12.48 2.00 -17.14
CA CYS A 328 12.73 2.99 -16.10
C CYS A 328 13.89 3.94 -16.47
N GLY A 329 14.88 3.42 -17.20
CA GLY A 329 16.06 4.17 -17.61
C GLY A 329 17.23 4.07 -16.62
N GLU A 330 18.37 4.65 -17.01
CA GLU A 330 19.64 4.51 -16.31
C GLU A 330 19.61 5.11 -14.90
N GLU A 331 19.11 6.32 -14.73
CA GLU A 331 19.05 7.01 -13.44
C GLU A 331 18.25 6.20 -12.41
N CYS A 332 17.09 5.70 -12.81
CA CYS A 332 16.23 4.85 -11.99
C CYS A 332 16.91 3.51 -11.65
N ALA A 333 17.61 2.88 -12.60
CA ALA A 333 18.37 1.67 -12.34
C ALA A 333 19.52 1.89 -11.34
N VAL A 334 20.22 3.02 -11.42
CA VAL A 334 21.25 3.42 -10.46
C VAL A 334 20.65 3.57 -9.06
N ASP A 335 19.51 4.25 -8.94
CA ASP A 335 18.82 4.44 -7.67
C ASP A 335 18.37 3.11 -7.05
N TRP A 336 17.85 2.21 -7.88
CA TRP A 336 17.47 0.87 -7.46
C TRP A 336 18.68 0.05 -6.99
N ASN A 337 19.79 0.12 -7.74
CA ASN A 337 21.01 -0.63 -7.45
C ASN A 337 21.65 -0.21 -6.12
N ARG A 338 21.69 1.10 -5.84
CA ARG A 338 22.25 1.61 -4.57
C ARG A 338 21.38 1.36 -3.33
N THR A 339 20.16 0.91 -3.51
CA THR A 339 19.17 0.63 -2.45
C THR A 339 18.80 -0.84 -2.42
N ILE A 340 17.75 -1.23 -3.10
CA ILE A 340 17.23 -2.60 -3.14
C ILE A 340 18.27 -3.56 -3.73
N GLY A 341 18.92 -3.16 -4.82
CA GLY A 341 19.92 -3.99 -5.51
C GLY A 341 21.07 -4.38 -4.59
N MET A 342 21.62 -3.43 -3.85
CA MET A 342 22.67 -3.68 -2.87
C MET A 342 22.20 -4.63 -1.75
N GLN A 343 20.98 -4.45 -1.26
CA GLN A 343 20.40 -5.27 -0.20
C GLN A 343 20.13 -6.72 -0.66
N MET A 344 19.69 -6.89 -1.91
CA MET A 344 19.30 -8.19 -2.48
C MET A 344 20.45 -8.90 -3.22
N GLY A 345 21.60 -8.25 -3.41
CA GLY A 345 22.69 -8.77 -4.26
C GLY A 345 22.26 -8.89 -5.73
N LEU A 346 21.46 -7.96 -6.22
CA LEU A 346 20.94 -7.89 -7.58
C LEU A 346 21.40 -6.60 -8.26
N THR A 347 21.56 -6.65 -9.59
CA THR A 347 21.86 -5.48 -10.40
C THR A 347 20.82 -5.32 -11.48
N ALA A 348 20.21 -4.14 -11.54
CA ALA A 348 19.36 -3.70 -12.63
C ALA A 348 20.24 -3.01 -13.69
N GLU A 349 20.18 -3.47 -14.92
CA GLU A 349 20.90 -2.88 -16.05
C GLU A 349 19.85 -2.26 -17.00
N ALA A 350 19.91 -0.95 -17.22
CA ALA A 350 19.13 -0.29 -18.23
C ALA A 350 19.74 -0.61 -19.61
N VAL A 351 19.37 -1.75 -20.18
CA VAL A 351 19.72 -2.05 -21.57
C VAL A 351 18.86 -1.16 -22.46
N ALA A 352 19.49 -0.38 -23.33
CA ALA A 352 18.76 0.41 -24.33
C ALA A 352 17.85 -0.51 -25.15
N PRO A 353 16.62 -0.09 -25.46
CA PRO A 353 15.65 -0.88 -26.21
C PRO A 353 16.09 -1.23 -27.62
#